data_2963cf234032bd2dbfd11e1abf282cb5
#
_entry.id   2963cf234032bd2dbfd11e1abf282cb5
#
_cell.length_a   1.000
_cell.length_b   1.000
_cell.length_c   1.000
_cell.angle_alpha   90.00
_cell.angle_beta   90.00
_cell.angle_gamma   90.00
#
_symmetry.space_group_name_H-M   'P 1'
#
loop_
_entity.id
_entity.type
_entity.pdbx_description
1 polymer ?
#
loop_
_entity_poly.entity_id
_entity_poly.type
_entity_poly.pdbx_seq_one_letter_code
_entity_poly.pdbx_strand_id
1 'polypeptide(L)'
;MVEPLYQRYATYTSSVVDTDEFARFKSNENYIYMLEHVNLVQGRQYLGLIQRETKISDEDIRAFSAANDAVGSPKQESFTVGVLSPSNLRYLFQAHLILKHMKELGELTPRIVEVGGGYGGLCLAINFLCDRFGVKPQSYTIVDLEPASKLQARFLSSFSLSYPAEFVISDTYGKDIPYEGMFFISNYCFSEISNHHQRGYIVHLFPKVAHGFMAWNNIPIYDFGFRKKVETEYPLTGGANKYVWF
;
A
#
# COMPACT_ATOMS: atom_id res chain seq x y z
N MET A 1 -20.85 -5.14 3.08
CA MET A 1 -20.78 -6.57 3.51
C MET A 1 -19.39 -7.08 3.13
N VAL A 2 -18.65 -7.68 4.07
CA VAL A 2 -17.30 -8.20 3.82
C VAL A 2 -17.41 -9.47 2.95
N GLU A 3 -16.62 -9.52 1.88
CA GLU A 3 -16.57 -10.73 1.04
C GLU A 3 -15.99 -11.93 1.82
N PRO A 4 -16.41 -13.18 1.52
CA PRO A 4 -15.96 -14.37 2.25
C PRO A 4 -14.43 -14.51 2.30
N LEU A 5 -13.73 -14.11 1.25
CA LEU A 5 -12.26 -14.14 1.18
C LEU A 5 -11.61 -13.29 2.27
N TYR A 6 -12.20 -12.15 2.60
CA TYR A 6 -11.65 -11.21 3.59
C TYR A 6 -12.24 -11.39 4.99
N GLN A 7 -13.20 -12.28 5.18
CA GLN A 7 -13.90 -12.44 6.45
C GLN A 7 -12.94 -12.79 7.61
N ARG A 8 -12.04 -13.73 7.39
CA ARG A 8 -11.04 -14.14 8.38
C ARG A 8 -10.12 -12.98 8.77
N TYR A 9 -9.63 -12.24 7.78
CA TYR A 9 -8.81 -11.04 7.97
C TYR A 9 -9.55 -9.95 8.75
N ALA A 10 -10.76 -9.60 8.33
CA ALA A 10 -11.57 -8.57 8.97
C ALA A 10 -11.93 -8.92 10.42
N THR A 11 -12.30 -10.18 10.67
CA THR A 11 -12.59 -10.68 12.03
C THR A 11 -11.37 -10.57 12.93
N TYR A 12 -10.21 -11.04 12.47
CA TYR A 12 -8.97 -10.93 13.24
C TYR A 12 -8.59 -9.48 13.48
N THR A 13 -8.57 -8.65 12.44
CA THR A 13 -8.21 -7.25 12.55
C THR A 13 -9.11 -6.51 13.54
N SER A 14 -10.43 -6.77 13.51
CA SER A 14 -11.37 -6.21 14.48
C SER A 14 -11.06 -6.60 15.93
N SER A 15 -10.56 -7.83 16.15
CA SER A 15 -10.26 -8.34 17.50
C SER A 15 -8.98 -7.77 18.12
N VAL A 16 -8.04 -7.29 17.29
CA VAL A 16 -6.71 -6.86 17.78
C VAL A 16 -6.56 -5.36 17.94
N VAL A 17 -7.37 -4.57 17.25
CA VAL A 17 -7.19 -3.10 17.20
C VAL A 17 -7.16 -2.47 18.58
N ASP A 18 -8.01 -2.90 19.52
CA ASP A 18 -8.13 -2.30 20.84
C ASP A 18 -7.51 -3.15 21.97
N THR A 19 -6.65 -4.11 21.62
CA THR A 19 -6.06 -5.05 22.57
C THR A 19 -4.52 -5.04 22.55
N ASP A 20 -3.88 -5.72 23.50
CA ASP A 20 -2.42 -5.91 23.54
C ASP A 20 -1.90 -6.76 22.38
N GLU A 21 -2.78 -7.54 21.73
CA GLU A 21 -2.46 -8.31 20.52
C GLU A 21 -1.99 -7.44 19.36
N PHE A 22 -2.33 -6.14 19.37
CA PHE A 22 -1.82 -5.17 18.40
C PHE A 22 -0.28 -5.14 18.36
N ALA A 23 0.39 -5.38 19.49
CA ALA A 23 1.85 -5.41 19.52
C ALA A 23 2.49 -6.49 18.62
N ARG A 24 1.69 -7.49 18.18
CA ARG A 24 2.18 -8.63 17.37
C ARG A 24 1.27 -8.99 16.20
N PHE A 25 0.42 -8.07 15.74
CA PHE A 25 -0.56 -8.39 14.71
C PHE A 25 0.07 -8.88 13.39
N LYS A 26 1.25 -8.36 13.02
CA LYS A 26 1.94 -8.74 11.78
C LYS A 26 2.52 -10.16 11.80
N SER A 27 2.66 -10.79 12.97
CA SER A 27 3.14 -12.17 13.11
C SER A 27 2.03 -13.22 13.24
N ASN A 28 0.76 -12.80 13.28
CA ASN A 28 -0.36 -13.72 13.39
C ASN A 28 -0.73 -14.35 12.04
N GLU A 29 -0.98 -15.64 11.99
CA GLU A 29 -1.31 -16.38 10.77
C GLU A 29 -2.56 -15.83 10.03
N ASN A 30 -3.55 -15.32 10.80
CA ASN A 30 -4.74 -14.72 10.20
C ASN A 30 -4.46 -13.41 9.47
N TYR A 31 -3.29 -12.81 9.71
CA TYR A 31 -2.82 -11.59 9.06
C TYR A 31 -1.79 -11.89 7.97
N ILE A 32 -0.81 -12.76 8.26
CA ILE A 32 0.30 -13.10 7.36
C ILE A 32 -0.21 -13.59 6.00
N TYR A 33 -1.21 -14.48 5.98
CA TYR A 33 -1.70 -15.05 4.73
C TYR A 33 -2.25 -14.01 3.74
N MET A 34 -2.67 -12.85 4.24
CA MET A 34 -3.23 -11.78 3.42
C MET A 34 -2.19 -10.71 3.06
N LEU A 35 -1.34 -10.30 4.00
CA LEU A 35 -0.56 -9.07 3.87
C LEU A 35 0.96 -9.23 4.06
N GLU A 36 1.41 -10.03 5.01
CA GLU A 36 2.83 -10.20 5.36
C GLU A 36 3.45 -11.46 4.72
N HIS A 37 3.19 -11.68 3.43
CA HIS A 37 3.55 -12.91 2.72
C HIS A 37 4.77 -12.77 1.79
N VAL A 38 5.47 -11.64 1.80
CA VAL A 38 6.75 -11.51 1.06
C VAL A 38 7.79 -12.42 1.71
N ASN A 39 8.31 -13.37 0.94
CA ASN A 39 9.30 -14.32 1.43
C ASN A 39 10.75 -13.81 1.26
N LEU A 40 11.71 -14.53 1.85
CA LEU A 40 13.13 -14.17 1.80
C LEU A 40 13.67 -14.02 0.36
N VAL A 41 13.23 -14.89 -0.57
CA VAL A 41 13.71 -14.85 -1.97
C VAL A 41 13.22 -13.56 -2.65
N GLN A 42 11.94 -13.26 -2.52
CA GLN A 42 11.36 -12.01 -3.03
C GLN A 42 12.01 -10.79 -2.36
N GLY A 43 12.23 -10.84 -1.05
CA GLY A 43 12.92 -9.78 -0.32
C GLY A 43 14.33 -9.51 -0.88
N ARG A 44 15.10 -10.55 -1.18
CA ARG A 44 16.43 -10.40 -1.83
C ARG A 44 16.34 -9.77 -3.22
N GLN A 45 15.31 -10.11 -3.98
CA GLN A 45 15.07 -9.51 -5.29
C GLN A 45 14.73 -8.02 -5.18
N TYR A 46 13.83 -7.65 -4.24
CA TYR A 46 13.54 -6.24 -3.95
C TYR A 46 14.78 -5.46 -3.48
N LEU A 47 15.57 -6.03 -2.57
CA LEU A 47 16.82 -5.41 -2.11
C LEU A 47 17.77 -5.15 -3.28
N GLY A 48 17.96 -6.14 -4.14
CA GLY A 48 18.79 -6.00 -5.34
C GLY A 48 18.28 -4.91 -6.30
N LEU A 49 16.97 -4.75 -6.45
CA LEU A 49 16.36 -3.66 -7.22
C LEU A 49 16.61 -2.30 -6.59
N ILE A 50 16.32 -2.17 -5.30
CA ILE A 50 16.54 -0.92 -4.56
C ILE A 50 18.01 -0.47 -4.72
N GLN A 51 18.95 -1.36 -4.52
CA GLN A 51 20.39 -1.04 -4.60
C GLN A 51 20.87 -0.69 -6.02
N ARG A 52 20.28 -1.26 -7.07
CA ARG A 52 20.67 -1.00 -8.46
C ARG A 52 19.94 0.15 -9.13
N GLU A 53 18.67 0.35 -8.80
CA GLU A 53 17.77 1.18 -9.61
C GLU A 53 17.28 2.43 -8.85
N THR A 54 17.60 2.52 -7.55
CA THR A 54 17.17 3.64 -6.73
C THR A 54 18.34 4.37 -6.06
N LYS A 55 18.04 5.53 -5.47
CA LYS A 55 18.96 6.27 -4.60
C LYS A 55 18.68 6.03 -3.11
N ILE A 56 17.92 5.00 -2.77
CA ILE A 56 17.67 4.61 -1.38
C ILE A 56 18.92 3.91 -0.87
N SER A 57 19.53 4.45 0.17
CA SER A 57 20.74 3.89 0.77
C SER A 57 20.44 2.71 1.70
N ASP A 58 21.45 1.91 2.02
CA ASP A 58 21.33 0.84 3.01
C ASP A 58 20.92 1.38 4.40
N GLU A 59 21.34 2.63 4.73
CA GLU A 59 20.95 3.31 5.96
C GLU A 59 19.45 3.64 5.95
N ASP A 60 18.90 4.08 4.82
CA ASP A 60 17.48 4.33 4.66
C ASP A 60 16.66 3.09 4.81
N ILE A 61 17.12 1.98 4.22
CA ILE A 61 16.44 0.68 4.36
C ILE A 61 16.39 0.29 5.83
N ARG A 62 17.50 0.42 6.56
CA ARG A 62 17.55 0.14 8.00
C ARG A 62 16.65 1.06 8.80
N ALA A 63 16.68 2.36 8.54
CA ALA A 63 15.90 3.35 9.27
C ALA A 63 14.39 3.13 9.09
N PHE A 64 13.93 2.95 7.84
CA PHE A 64 12.53 2.63 7.55
C PHE A 64 12.11 1.31 8.19
N SER A 65 12.94 0.26 8.04
CA SER A 65 12.61 -1.06 8.56
C SER A 65 12.56 -1.08 10.07
N ALA A 66 13.48 -0.41 10.76
CA ALA A 66 13.47 -0.30 12.22
C ALA A 66 12.18 0.37 12.72
N ALA A 67 11.73 1.45 12.04
CA ALA A 67 10.49 2.13 12.38
C ALA A 67 9.26 1.23 12.15
N ASN A 68 9.13 0.64 10.94
CA ASN A 68 7.97 -0.17 10.57
C ASN A 68 7.89 -1.49 11.37
N ASP A 69 9.02 -2.13 11.66
CA ASP A 69 9.08 -3.41 12.38
C ASP A 69 8.90 -3.24 13.89
N ALA A 70 9.09 -2.03 14.43
CA ALA A 70 8.83 -1.73 15.83
C ALA A 70 7.34 -1.88 16.21
N VAL A 71 6.42 -1.84 15.22
CA VAL A 71 4.98 -1.97 15.45
C VAL A 71 4.47 -3.25 14.80
N GLY A 72 3.83 -4.10 15.59
CA GLY A 72 3.16 -5.31 15.13
C GLY A 72 4.05 -6.56 15.04
N SER A 73 5.34 -6.47 15.38
CA SER A 73 6.30 -7.59 15.45
C SER A 73 6.25 -8.54 14.25
N PRO A 74 6.56 -8.07 13.01
CA PRO A 74 6.53 -8.93 11.83
C PRO A 74 7.61 -10.01 11.90
N LYS A 75 7.43 -11.08 11.11
CA LYS A 75 8.51 -12.03 10.86
C LYS A 75 9.65 -11.30 10.13
N GLN A 76 10.86 -11.43 10.66
CA GLN A 76 12.07 -10.85 10.08
C GLN A 76 12.98 -11.91 9.47
N GLU A 77 13.76 -11.53 8.48
CA GLU A 77 14.74 -12.37 7.79
C GLU A 77 16.09 -11.65 7.69
N SER A 78 17.17 -12.40 7.52
CA SER A 78 18.52 -11.86 7.42
C SER A 78 18.87 -11.45 5.99
N PHE A 79 19.25 -10.18 5.82
CA PHE A 79 19.74 -9.59 4.58
C PHE A 79 21.13 -8.99 4.78
N THR A 80 21.81 -8.61 3.70
CA THR A 80 23.12 -7.92 3.76
C THR A 80 23.04 -6.57 4.47
N VAL A 81 21.87 -5.96 4.50
CA VAL A 81 21.61 -4.64 5.13
C VAL A 81 21.16 -4.76 6.60
N GLY A 82 20.86 -5.96 7.10
CA GLY A 82 20.40 -6.20 8.46
C GLY A 82 19.31 -7.23 8.56
N VAL A 83 18.72 -7.36 9.75
CA VAL A 83 17.55 -8.23 10.03
C VAL A 83 16.30 -7.37 9.98
N LEU A 84 15.37 -7.70 9.07
CA LEU A 84 14.16 -6.92 8.83
C LEU A 84 13.04 -7.74 8.15
N SER A 85 11.81 -7.23 8.18
CA SER A 85 10.70 -7.84 7.44
C SER A 85 10.92 -7.69 5.93
N PRO A 86 10.81 -8.77 5.13
CA PRO A 86 10.90 -8.68 3.67
C PRO A 86 9.87 -7.72 3.04
N SER A 87 8.70 -7.54 3.67
CA SER A 87 7.65 -6.62 3.21
C SER A 87 8.11 -5.16 3.19
N ASN A 88 9.06 -4.77 4.05
CA ASN A 88 9.64 -3.42 4.05
C ASN A 88 10.30 -3.08 2.73
N LEU A 89 11.00 -4.04 2.14
CA LEU A 89 11.68 -3.87 0.87
C LEU A 89 10.69 -3.68 -0.28
N ARG A 90 9.56 -4.40 -0.26
CA ARG A 90 8.46 -4.19 -1.21
C ARG A 90 7.87 -2.78 -1.06
N TYR A 91 7.57 -2.35 0.15
CA TYR A 91 7.01 -1.01 0.38
C TYR A 91 7.96 0.11 -0.08
N LEU A 92 9.24 0.03 0.25
CA LEU A 92 10.23 1.00 -0.20
C LEU A 92 10.35 1.05 -1.73
N PHE A 93 10.37 -0.11 -2.38
CA PHE A 93 10.47 -0.18 -3.83
C PHE A 93 9.21 0.36 -4.51
N GLN A 94 8.02 -0.03 -4.05
CA GLN A 94 6.76 0.46 -4.60
C GLN A 94 6.57 1.97 -4.35
N ALA A 95 6.90 2.46 -3.17
CA ALA A 95 6.90 3.90 -2.88
C ALA A 95 7.85 4.67 -3.80
N HIS A 96 9.06 4.12 -4.08
CA HIS A 96 9.98 4.71 -5.05
C HIS A 96 9.37 4.80 -6.45
N LEU A 97 8.77 3.72 -6.95
CA LEU A 97 8.13 3.70 -8.27
C LEU A 97 7.01 4.75 -8.36
N ILE A 98 6.14 4.80 -7.36
CA ILE A 98 5.00 5.73 -7.30
C ILE A 98 5.47 7.19 -7.26
N LEU A 99 6.40 7.52 -6.36
CA LEU A 99 6.93 8.88 -6.22
C LEU A 99 7.70 9.33 -7.45
N LYS A 100 8.44 8.42 -8.09
CA LYS A 100 9.10 8.70 -9.38
C LYS A 100 8.08 9.05 -10.44
N HIS A 101 7.01 8.26 -10.55
CA HIS A 101 5.93 8.51 -11.51
C HIS A 101 5.20 9.82 -11.24
N MET A 102 4.84 10.13 -9.99
CA MET A 102 4.28 11.43 -9.61
C MET A 102 5.16 12.58 -10.07
N LYS A 103 6.47 12.48 -9.84
CA LYS A 103 7.44 13.49 -10.27
C LYS A 103 7.50 13.64 -11.80
N GLU A 104 7.47 12.54 -12.55
CA GLU A 104 7.46 12.54 -14.01
C GLU A 104 6.19 13.16 -14.58
N LEU A 105 5.06 13.05 -13.91
CA LEU A 105 3.79 13.69 -14.24
C LEU A 105 3.73 15.17 -13.82
N GLY A 106 4.67 15.66 -13.01
CA GLY A 106 4.61 16.99 -12.41
C GLY A 106 3.66 17.09 -11.20
N GLU A 107 3.19 15.96 -10.69
CA GLU A 107 2.34 15.86 -9.49
C GLU A 107 3.17 16.02 -8.22
N LEU A 108 3.56 17.26 -7.92
CA LEU A 108 4.46 17.54 -6.79
C LEU A 108 3.73 17.77 -5.46
N THR A 109 2.44 18.05 -5.51
CA THR A 109 1.58 18.26 -4.31
C THR A 109 0.28 17.46 -4.42
N PRO A 110 0.36 16.12 -4.63
CA PRO A 110 -0.83 15.32 -4.87
C PRO A 110 -1.70 15.18 -3.61
N ARG A 111 -3.00 15.00 -3.82
CA ARG A 111 -3.86 14.29 -2.88
C ARG A 111 -3.89 12.83 -3.27
N ILE A 112 -3.47 11.96 -2.37
CA ILE A 112 -3.37 10.53 -2.63
C ILE A 112 -4.62 9.84 -2.08
N VAL A 113 -5.19 8.92 -2.86
CA VAL A 113 -6.23 8.01 -2.40
C VAL A 113 -5.80 6.56 -2.65
N GLU A 114 -5.75 5.76 -1.60
CA GLU A 114 -5.40 4.34 -1.65
C GLU A 114 -6.63 3.48 -1.35
N VAL A 115 -6.92 2.50 -2.20
CA VAL A 115 -7.96 1.49 -1.96
C VAL A 115 -7.30 0.18 -1.54
N GLY A 116 -7.60 -0.27 -0.30
CA GLY A 116 -7.00 -1.47 0.27
C GLY A 116 -5.58 -1.24 0.79
N GLY A 117 -5.42 -0.35 1.78
CA GLY A 117 -4.12 0.07 2.30
C GLY A 117 -3.46 -0.89 3.31
N GLY A 118 -4.05 -2.07 3.56
CA GLY A 118 -3.52 -3.02 4.52
C GLY A 118 -3.45 -2.44 5.93
N TYR A 119 -2.25 -2.33 6.50
CA TYR A 119 -2.06 -1.64 7.79
C TYR A 119 -1.53 -0.20 7.64
N GLY A 120 -1.34 0.28 6.42
CA GLY A 120 -0.78 1.61 6.15
C GLY A 120 0.73 1.62 5.86
N GLY A 121 1.33 0.46 5.59
CA GLY A 121 2.78 0.34 5.35
C GLY A 121 3.26 1.13 4.13
N LEU A 122 2.47 1.18 3.04
CA LEU A 122 2.81 1.99 1.87
C LEU A 122 2.69 3.49 2.15
N CYS A 123 1.66 3.93 2.87
CA CYS A 123 1.52 5.31 3.32
C CYS A 123 2.76 5.75 4.11
N LEU A 124 3.22 4.93 5.06
CA LEU A 124 4.45 5.19 5.82
C LEU A 124 5.69 5.26 4.92
N ALA A 125 5.83 4.37 3.93
CA ALA A 125 6.97 4.36 3.00
C ALA A 125 6.98 5.59 2.09
N ILE A 126 5.83 6.02 1.61
CA ILE A 126 5.68 7.27 0.84
C ILE A 126 6.05 8.46 1.72
N ASN A 127 5.58 8.53 2.96
CA ASN A 127 5.97 9.56 3.91
C ASN A 127 7.49 9.62 4.12
N PHE A 128 8.13 8.46 4.23
CA PHE A 128 9.57 8.36 4.45
C PHE A 128 10.39 8.85 3.24
N LEU A 129 9.90 8.69 2.02
CA LEU A 129 10.63 8.96 0.78
C LEU A 129 10.24 10.25 0.07
N CYS A 130 9.07 10.82 0.31
CA CYS A 130 8.46 11.86 -0.53
C CYS A 130 9.36 13.12 -0.69
N ASP A 131 10.02 13.57 0.37
CA ASP A 131 10.91 14.73 0.32
C ASP A 131 12.10 14.54 -0.65
N ARG A 132 12.59 13.32 -0.81
CA ARG A 132 13.70 13.00 -1.74
C ARG A 132 13.30 13.17 -3.21
N PHE A 133 12.02 13.05 -3.49
CA PHE A 133 11.45 13.27 -4.82
C PHE A 133 10.99 14.71 -5.04
N GLY A 134 10.98 15.53 -3.99
CA GLY A 134 10.37 16.86 -3.99
C GLY A 134 8.85 16.79 -4.09
N VAL A 135 8.25 15.67 -3.73
CA VAL A 135 6.81 15.46 -3.67
C VAL A 135 6.33 15.76 -2.25
N LYS A 136 5.33 16.61 -2.12
CA LYS A 136 4.74 17.01 -0.84
C LYS A 136 3.24 16.74 -0.86
N PRO A 137 2.80 15.52 -0.54
CA PRO A 137 1.38 15.19 -0.52
C PRO A 137 0.58 16.16 0.36
N GLN A 138 -0.56 16.62 -0.12
CA GLN A 138 -1.48 17.45 0.65
C GLN A 138 -2.28 16.61 1.66
N SER A 139 -2.61 15.36 1.29
CA SER A 139 -3.27 14.37 2.13
C SER A 139 -3.03 12.97 1.58
N TYR A 140 -3.22 11.98 2.45
CA TYR A 140 -3.25 10.58 2.08
C TYR A 140 -4.52 9.93 2.66
N THR A 141 -5.48 9.64 1.79
CA THR A 141 -6.76 9.04 2.17
C THR A 141 -6.73 7.55 1.90
N ILE A 142 -6.98 6.71 2.89
CA ILE A 142 -7.11 5.26 2.72
C ILE A 142 -8.58 4.88 2.79
N VAL A 143 -9.07 4.20 1.74
CA VAL A 143 -10.42 3.66 1.66
C VAL A 143 -10.36 2.15 1.86
N ASP A 144 -10.90 1.65 2.96
CA ASP A 144 -10.80 0.24 3.32
C ASP A 144 -12.00 -0.23 4.15
N LEU A 145 -12.04 -1.54 4.49
CA LEU A 145 -12.98 -2.09 5.44
C LEU A 145 -12.84 -1.40 6.80
N GLU A 146 -13.94 -1.24 7.54
CA GLU A 146 -13.92 -0.58 8.85
C GLU A 146 -12.85 -1.14 9.82
N PRO A 147 -12.68 -2.48 9.98
CA PRO A 147 -11.61 -3.01 10.83
C PRO A 147 -10.21 -2.64 10.35
N ALA A 148 -9.97 -2.63 9.04
CA ALA A 148 -8.70 -2.23 8.46
C ALA A 148 -8.43 -0.74 8.67
N SER A 149 -9.44 0.12 8.47
CA SER A 149 -9.33 1.56 8.71
C SER A 149 -8.95 1.89 10.17
N LYS A 150 -9.52 1.16 11.13
CA LYS A 150 -9.14 1.29 12.56
C LYS A 150 -7.71 0.84 12.82
N LEU A 151 -7.28 -0.26 12.21
CA LEU A 151 -5.89 -0.75 12.31
C LEU A 151 -4.90 0.26 11.72
N GLN A 152 -5.21 0.80 10.54
CA GLN A 152 -4.41 1.82 9.86
C GLN A 152 -4.26 3.08 10.71
N ALA A 153 -5.37 3.58 11.28
CA ALA A 153 -5.36 4.74 12.16
C ALA A 153 -4.48 4.50 13.39
N ARG A 154 -4.62 3.35 14.06
CA ARG A 154 -3.79 3.00 15.21
C ARG A 154 -2.32 2.83 14.83
N PHE A 155 -2.02 2.14 13.73
CA PHE A 155 -0.66 1.95 13.27
C PHE A 155 0.02 3.28 12.91
N LEU A 156 -0.62 4.09 12.06
CA LEU A 156 -0.05 5.34 11.57
C LEU A 156 0.04 6.41 12.67
N SER A 157 -0.77 6.35 13.72
CA SER A 157 -0.65 7.23 14.90
C SER A 157 0.66 7.03 15.68
N SER A 158 1.38 5.93 15.45
CA SER A 158 2.70 5.68 16.05
C SER A 158 3.82 6.49 15.38
N PHE A 159 3.52 7.22 14.31
CA PHE A 159 4.52 7.93 13.50
C PHE A 159 4.14 9.40 13.30
N SER A 160 5.16 10.24 13.11
CA SER A 160 4.97 11.62 12.63
C SER A 160 4.93 11.62 11.12
N LEU A 161 3.75 11.86 10.54
CA LEU A 161 3.58 12.00 9.11
C LEU A 161 3.73 13.47 8.70
N SER A 162 4.31 13.72 7.53
CA SER A 162 4.47 15.07 6.94
C SER A 162 3.19 15.60 6.30
N TYR A 163 2.15 14.76 6.22
CA TYR A 163 0.83 15.08 5.68
C TYR A 163 -0.27 14.40 6.51
N PRO A 164 -1.50 14.92 6.48
CA PRO A 164 -2.64 14.27 7.14
C PRO A 164 -2.97 12.94 6.48
N ALA A 165 -3.13 11.91 7.31
CA ALA A 165 -3.69 10.62 6.89
C ALA A 165 -5.18 10.58 7.26
N GLU A 166 -6.02 10.26 6.28
CA GLU A 166 -7.48 10.18 6.40
C GLU A 166 -7.94 8.75 6.15
N PHE A 167 -8.96 8.30 6.91
CA PHE A 167 -9.46 6.93 6.82
C PHE A 167 -10.94 6.95 6.49
N VAL A 168 -11.30 6.33 5.38
CA VAL A 168 -12.67 6.28 4.85
C VAL A 168 -13.13 4.83 4.78
N ILE A 169 -14.32 4.54 5.31
CA ILE A 169 -14.92 3.21 5.21
C ILE A 169 -15.39 2.95 3.77
N SER A 170 -15.08 1.78 3.24
CA SER A 170 -15.32 1.40 1.85
C SER A 170 -16.80 1.29 1.44
N ASP A 171 -17.74 1.38 2.37
CA ASP A 171 -19.18 1.23 2.11
C ASP A 171 -19.73 2.27 1.12
N THR A 172 -19.11 3.45 1.05
CA THR A 172 -19.50 4.52 0.12
C THR A 172 -18.61 4.57 -1.14
N TYR A 173 -17.66 3.66 -1.28
CA TYR A 173 -16.68 3.63 -2.39
C TYR A 173 -15.95 4.95 -2.60
N GLY A 174 -15.71 5.71 -1.53
CA GLY A 174 -15.06 7.01 -1.59
C GLY A 174 -15.94 8.14 -2.17
N LYS A 175 -17.26 7.93 -2.30
CA LYS A 175 -18.21 8.94 -2.78
C LYS A 175 -18.10 10.27 -2.02
N ASP A 176 -17.91 10.18 -0.71
CA ASP A 176 -17.92 11.34 0.18
C ASP A 176 -16.55 12.04 0.31
N ILE A 177 -15.53 11.56 -0.40
CA ILE A 177 -14.23 12.24 -0.47
C ILE A 177 -14.42 13.55 -1.26
N PRO A 178 -14.12 14.72 -0.67
CA PRO A 178 -14.44 16.01 -1.28
C PRO A 178 -13.39 16.51 -2.27
N TYR A 179 -12.39 15.69 -2.61
CA TYR A 179 -11.25 16.08 -3.43
C TYR A 179 -11.41 15.65 -4.88
N GLU A 180 -10.85 16.45 -5.79
CA GLU A 180 -10.75 16.16 -7.22
C GLU A 180 -9.28 16.13 -7.64
N GLY A 181 -8.99 15.52 -8.78
CA GLY A 181 -7.64 15.43 -9.32
C GLY A 181 -6.70 14.56 -8.47
N MET A 182 -7.22 13.57 -7.77
CA MET A 182 -6.43 12.71 -6.88
C MET A 182 -5.52 11.76 -7.65
N PHE A 183 -4.41 11.36 -6.99
CA PHE A 183 -3.58 10.25 -7.43
C PHE A 183 -4.05 8.97 -6.74
N PHE A 184 -4.48 8.00 -7.54
CA PHE A 184 -5.03 6.73 -7.06
C PHE A 184 -3.95 5.67 -6.87
N ILE A 185 -4.04 4.90 -5.78
CA ILE A 185 -3.19 3.73 -5.52
C ILE A 185 -4.07 2.54 -5.13
N SER A 186 -3.73 1.36 -5.64
CA SER A 186 -4.25 0.11 -5.10
C SER A 186 -3.30 -1.05 -5.37
N ASN A 187 -2.72 -1.59 -4.30
CA ASN A 187 -1.79 -2.71 -4.40
C ASN A 187 -2.53 -4.02 -4.11
N TYR A 188 -2.77 -4.80 -5.17
CA TYR A 188 -3.42 -6.12 -5.19
C TYR A 188 -4.88 -6.16 -4.69
N CYS A 189 -5.44 -5.06 -4.21
CA CYS A 189 -6.80 -5.02 -3.68
C CYS A 189 -7.85 -4.83 -4.78
N PHE A 190 -7.78 -3.73 -5.55
CA PHE A 190 -8.82 -3.40 -6.54
C PHE A 190 -9.06 -4.51 -7.56
N SER A 191 -8.01 -5.22 -7.96
CA SER A 191 -8.11 -6.33 -8.91
C SER A 191 -8.78 -7.58 -8.34
N GLU A 192 -8.76 -7.78 -7.01
CA GLU A 192 -9.27 -8.98 -6.34
C GLU A 192 -10.71 -8.87 -5.85
N ILE A 193 -11.17 -7.65 -5.54
CA ILE A 193 -12.55 -7.46 -5.07
C ILE A 193 -13.54 -7.75 -6.19
N SER A 194 -14.76 -8.12 -5.82
CA SER A 194 -15.80 -8.50 -6.79
C SER A 194 -16.12 -7.36 -7.77
N ASN A 195 -16.61 -7.73 -8.95
CA ASN A 195 -17.05 -6.78 -9.97
C ASN A 195 -18.07 -5.77 -9.45
N HIS A 196 -18.88 -6.13 -8.46
CA HIS A 196 -19.83 -5.21 -7.83
C HIS A 196 -19.09 -4.08 -7.12
N HIS A 197 -18.09 -4.39 -6.28
CA HIS A 197 -17.30 -3.41 -5.58
C HIS A 197 -16.40 -2.59 -6.52
N GLN A 198 -15.79 -3.23 -7.53
CA GLN A 198 -15.03 -2.52 -8.56
C GLN A 198 -15.88 -1.45 -9.26
N ARG A 199 -17.13 -1.80 -9.67
CA ARG A 199 -18.08 -0.84 -10.26
C ARG A 199 -18.43 0.31 -9.32
N GLY A 200 -18.56 0.05 -8.02
CA GLY A 200 -18.76 1.10 -7.02
C GLY A 200 -17.65 2.15 -7.06
N TYR A 201 -16.40 1.73 -7.04
CA TYR A 201 -15.25 2.63 -7.15
C TYR A 201 -15.17 3.34 -8.51
N ILE A 202 -15.44 2.63 -9.61
CA ILE A 202 -15.45 3.23 -10.96
C ILE A 202 -16.50 4.34 -11.07
N VAL A 203 -17.66 4.18 -10.44
CA VAL A 203 -18.74 5.17 -10.50
C VAL A 203 -18.51 6.35 -9.55
N HIS A 204 -17.98 6.10 -8.35
CA HIS A 204 -17.96 7.10 -7.29
C HIS A 204 -16.59 7.74 -7.03
N LEU A 205 -15.50 6.99 -7.19
CA LEU A 205 -14.15 7.47 -6.91
C LEU A 205 -13.38 7.86 -8.18
N PHE A 206 -13.41 7.02 -9.23
CA PHE A 206 -12.59 7.25 -10.43
C PHE A 206 -12.88 8.57 -11.16
N PRO A 207 -14.11 9.13 -11.19
CA PRO A 207 -14.33 10.46 -11.75
C PRO A 207 -13.52 11.58 -11.07
N LYS A 208 -13.04 11.34 -9.83
CA LYS A 208 -12.26 12.30 -9.04
C LYS A 208 -10.74 12.06 -9.12
N VAL A 209 -10.31 11.09 -9.92
CA VAL A 209 -8.92 10.66 -10.06
C VAL A 209 -8.33 11.22 -11.36
N ALA A 210 -7.12 11.77 -11.30
CA ALA A 210 -6.39 12.24 -12.47
C ALA A 210 -5.38 11.20 -12.98
N HIS A 211 -4.66 10.58 -12.07
CA HIS A 211 -3.59 9.62 -12.34
C HIS A 211 -3.60 8.50 -11.33
N GLY A 212 -2.89 7.41 -11.61
CA GLY A 212 -2.82 6.35 -10.63
C GLY A 212 -1.81 5.24 -10.92
N PHE A 213 -1.64 4.41 -9.89
CA PHE A 213 -0.84 3.20 -9.90
C PHE A 213 -1.62 2.05 -9.28
N MET A 214 -1.57 0.89 -9.92
CA MET A 214 -2.07 -0.36 -9.34
C MET A 214 -1.04 -1.47 -9.49
N ALA A 215 -0.79 -2.22 -8.43
CA ALA A 215 -0.27 -3.57 -8.54
C ALA A 215 -1.47 -4.52 -8.76
N TRP A 216 -1.55 -5.08 -9.96
CA TRP A 216 -2.67 -5.88 -10.42
C TRP A 216 -2.33 -7.36 -10.35
N ASN A 217 -3.16 -8.16 -9.73
CA ASN A 217 -2.98 -9.61 -9.67
C ASN A 217 -3.09 -10.28 -11.04
N ASN A 218 -2.76 -11.57 -11.10
CA ASN A 218 -2.86 -12.40 -12.32
C ASN A 218 -4.33 -12.62 -12.76
N ILE A 219 -5.01 -11.51 -13.04
CA ILE A 219 -6.40 -11.44 -13.49
C ILE A 219 -6.42 -10.60 -14.76
N PRO A 220 -7.26 -10.93 -15.78
CA PRO A 220 -7.36 -10.11 -16.98
C PRO A 220 -7.68 -8.65 -16.67
N ILE A 221 -6.88 -7.74 -17.22
CA ILE A 221 -7.11 -6.29 -17.09
C ILE A 221 -8.21 -5.90 -18.06
N TYR A 222 -9.22 -5.22 -17.57
CA TYR A 222 -10.32 -4.69 -18.37
C TYR A 222 -10.25 -3.16 -18.50
N ASP A 223 -11.15 -2.58 -19.29
CA ASP A 223 -11.26 -1.13 -19.39
C ASP A 223 -12.05 -0.56 -18.21
N PHE A 224 -11.42 0.30 -17.43
CA PHE A 224 -12.02 1.01 -16.30
C PHE A 224 -12.02 2.54 -16.50
N GLY A 225 -11.90 3.00 -17.77
CA GLY A 225 -12.08 4.40 -18.13
C GLY A 225 -10.81 5.24 -18.26
N PHE A 226 -9.62 4.66 -18.03
CA PHE A 226 -8.35 5.38 -18.18
C PHE A 226 -7.50 4.81 -19.32
N ARG A 227 -6.79 5.69 -20.03
CA ARG A 227 -5.67 5.27 -20.86
C ARG A 227 -4.55 4.79 -19.93
N LYS A 228 -4.10 3.56 -20.11
CA LYS A 228 -3.19 2.91 -19.19
C LYS A 228 -1.95 2.33 -19.89
N LYS A 229 -0.83 2.38 -19.20
CA LYS A 229 0.38 1.62 -19.50
C LYS A 229 0.40 0.40 -18.59
N VAL A 230 0.70 -0.76 -19.15
CA VAL A 230 0.76 -2.03 -18.40
C VAL A 230 2.16 -2.60 -18.53
N GLU A 231 2.77 -2.94 -17.41
CA GLU A 231 4.10 -3.54 -17.32
C GLU A 231 4.03 -4.84 -16.50
N THR A 232 4.92 -5.78 -16.76
CA THR A 232 5.05 -6.96 -15.90
C THR A 232 5.57 -6.52 -14.53
N GLU A 233 4.95 -7.02 -13.45
CA GLU A 233 5.48 -6.79 -12.10
C GLU A 233 6.90 -7.36 -11.98
N TYR A 234 7.77 -6.60 -11.34
CA TYR A 234 9.13 -7.05 -11.06
C TYR A 234 9.58 -6.58 -9.68
N PRO A 235 10.05 -7.49 -8.80
CA PRO A 235 10.06 -8.94 -8.98
C PRO A 235 8.63 -9.49 -8.97
N LEU A 236 8.40 -10.60 -9.68
CA LEU A 236 7.09 -11.26 -9.65
C LEU A 236 6.81 -11.79 -8.24
N THR A 237 5.71 -11.33 -7.64
CA THR A 237 5.27 -11.77 -6.31
C THR A 237 4.19 -12.83 -6.38
N GLY A 238 3.52 -12.98 -7.53
CA GLY A 238 2.52 -14.01 -7.77
C GLY A 238 2.14 -14.09 -9.24
N GLY A 239 2.13 -15.29 -9.81
CA GLY A 239 1.65 -15.56 -11.16
C GLY A 239 2.21 -14.63 -12.23
N ALA A 240 1.33 -13.94 -12.95
CA ALA A 240 1.65 -12.96 -13.99
C ALA A 240 1.16 -11.56 -13.61
N ASN A 241 1.40 -11.14 -12.38
CA ASN A 241 1.02 -9.83 -11.87
C ASN A 241 1.56 -8.69 -12.76
N LYS A 242 0.90 -7.56 -12.73
CA LYS A 242 1.21 -6.38 -13.55
C LYS A 242 1.26 -5.12 -12.70
N TYR A 243 2.06 -4.16 -13.13
CA TYR A 243 1.92 -2.76 -12.77
C TYR A 243 1.07 -2.05 -13.82
N VAL A 244 0.08 -1.32 -13.37
CA VAL A 244 -0.85 -0.56 -14.22
C VAL A 244 -0.73 0.91 -13.84
N TRP A 245 -0.36 1.74 -14.81
CA TRP A 245 -0.18 3.18 -14.70
C TRP A 245 -1.22 3.91 -15.53
N PHE A 246 -1.78 4.99 -15.06
CA PHE A 246 -2.76 5.80 -15.79
C PHE A 246 -2.79 7.26 -15.34
#